data_94586af454f3abe6a3eb939e2f18267e
#
_entry.id   94586af454f3abe6a3eb939e2f18267e
#
_cell.length_a   1.000
_cell.length_b   1.000
_cell.length_c   1.000
_cell.angle_alpha   90.00
_cell.angle_beta   90.00
_cell.angle_gamma   90.00
#
_symmetry.space_group_name_H-M   'P 1'
#
loop_
_entity.id
_entity.type
_entity.pdbx_description
1 polymer ?
#
loop_
_entity_poly.entity_id
_entity_poly.type
_entity_poly.pdbx_seq_one_letter_code
_entity_poly.pdbx_strand_id
1 'polypeptide(L)'
;MNEDLTVSVLIDNSISDDIDEPSGILFLNQKKLNYWIKDETITQCTRCKKSFTLTRRKHHCRNCGKIFCFKCSNYFIKIPKTIEIPAQNKYFAYNYFFEDGTNRVCINCYNNIDEITKLNKIIKFFNLIPLDVKDYININLVCHTWNKIAKIYINEFKGLYYKFPNYKFNTNQKKVLYLNRYNFISHSKWLVQLFISFNWKQASENDKNNILQLLDAKNNNTSCKSLNCCGNCTKTLKMEDIFIILSRHIVNKQLIKKIISMLKTYIIKDNIFDEFGCYLGSIVNLLHFYKNYTDISNIIQNFLLYLSSKNLNISNKLFWLLTQSIENPESGLYFKRFRSKLVDTLDKANYKLFQNGYDFTQNLIKVVNNDPQNAVINLKKFLKVYTINRNDFTLPINVLKQFSFIDYTKIRDVDSKTKPIILPCIYESNKIYNIMLKNEDIRKEAIIMNIIKLINYFLIDEENLDLNIVTYNILPISNQYGYIEFVPNSKTLYHIKEDLNFSIQNWIIENNDDFDINQIRENICRSCAAYCVITYVLGIGDRHLDNIMITNEGIIFHIDFGYILGKDPKIMSPEIRLTPEIIDAMGGIHSKYYLKFKDYANRAFKCIRRHSRTFYLLLLDL
;
A
#
# COMPACT_ATOMS: atom_id res chain seq x y z
N MET A 1 -14.17 35.44 1.03
CA MET A 1 -13.51 34.84 2.19
C MET A 1 -13.83 33.36 2.14
N ASN A 2 -12.94 32.60 1.53
CA ASN A 2 -13.12 31.14 1.38
C ASN A 2 -12.52 30.49 2.64
N GLU A 3 -13.37 30.13 3.57
CA GLU A 3 -13.00 29.20 4.63
C GLU A 3 -12.96 27.80 4.03
N ASP A 4 -11.76 27.37 3.62
CA ASP A 4 -11.48 25.96 3.39
C ASP A 4 -11.69 25.22 4.72
N LEU A 5 -12.82 24.53 4.82
CA LEU A 5 -13.09 23.60 5.92
C LEU A 5 -12.01 22.52 5.91
N THR A 6 -10.97 22.73 6.66
CA THR A 6 -9.96 21.71 6.94
C THR A 6 -10.63 20.57 7.69
N VAL A 7 -10.79 19.44 7.04
CA VAL A 7 -11.38 18.22 7.61
C VAL A 7 -10.38 17.57 8.59
N SER A 8 -9.96 18.33 9.60
CA SER A 8 -9.29 17.76 10.79
C SER A 8 -10.23 16.95 11.70
N VAL A 9 -11.51 16.84 11.32
CA VAL A 9 -12.60 16.24 12.14
C VAL A 9 -12.99 14.83 11.68
N LEU A 10 -12.44 14.30 10.59
CA LEU A 10 -12.85 12.99 10.09
C LEU A 10 -12.16 11.79 10.76
N ILE A 11 -11.11 12.02 11.51
CA ILE A 11 -10.50 10.99 12.35
C ILE A 11 -10.77 11.38 13.78
N ASP A 12 -11.88 10.91 14.31
CA ASP A 12 -12.15 10.96 15.73
C ASP A 12 -11.02 10.20 16.45
N ASN A 13 -10.23 10.92 17.27
CA ASN A 13 -9.19 10.36 18.12
C ASN A 13 -9.71 9.39 19.20
N SER A 14 -10.99 9.02 19.14
CA SER A 14 -11.64 8.02 19.98
C SER A 14 -11.47 6.58 19.48
N ILE A 15 -10.62 6.31 18.47
CA ILE A 15 -10.14 4.95 18.26
C ILE A 15 -9.00 4.72 19.25
N SER A 16 -9.37 4.49 20.49
CA SER A 16 -8.62 3.65 21.41
C SER A 16 -8.68 2.20 20.92
N ASP A 17 -8.16 1.94 19.72
CA ASP A 17 -7.49 0.67 19.54
C ASP A 17 -6.29 0.82 20.46
N ASP A 18 -6.26 0.08 21.57
CA ASP A 18 -5.09 -0.20 22.38
C ASP A 18 -4.01 -0.87 21.53
N ILE A 19 -3.58 -0.16 20.49
CA ILE A 19 -2.24 -0.25 19.97
C ILE A 19 -1.48 0.78 20.82
N ASP A 20 -1.21 0.39 22.09
CA ASP A 20 0.05 0.78 22.66
C ASP A 20 1.04 0.63 21.51
N GLU A 21 1.56 1.76 20.99
CA GLU A 21 2.86 1.71 20.33
C GLU A 21 3.66 0.73 21.18
N PRO A 22 4.25 -0.33 20.62
CA PRO A 22 5.06 -1.20 21.40
C PRO A 22 6.02 -0.25 22.08
N SER A 23 5.76 0.02 23.36
CA SER A 23 6.73 0.66 24.22
C SER A 23 7.89 -0.30 24.12
N GLY A 24 8.59 -0.08 23.00
CA GLY A 24 9.73 -0.88 22.60
C GLY A 24 10.50 -1.06 23.85
N ILE A 25 11.12 -2.19 24.02
CA ILE A 25 12.26 -2.34 24.90
C ILE A 25 12.69 -0.93 25.21
N LEU A 26 12.66 -0.59 26.47
CA LEU A 26 13.20 0.69 26.94
C LEU A 26 14.64 0.79 26.43
N PHE A 27 14.78 0.87 25.12
CA PHE A 27 15.85 1.63 24.57
C PHE A 27 15.57 2.99 25.17
N LEU A 28 16.43 3.36 26.06
CA LEU A 28 16.74 4.74 26.34
C LEU A 28 17.13 5.35 24.99
N ASN A 29 16.16 5.35 24.05
CA ASN A 29 16.29 5.94 22.75
C ASN A 29 16.27 7.41 23.00
N GLN A 30 17.51 7.99 23.02
CA GLN A 30 17.78 9.29 22.46
C GLN A 30 16.60 10.29 22.52
N LYS A 31 15.90 10.41 23.66
CA LYS A 31 15.33 11.71 23.96
C LYS A 31 16.56 12.56 24.24
N LYS A 32 17.03 13.29 23.22
CA LYS A 32 17.87 14.46 23.45
C LYS A 32 17.31 15.13 24.70
N LEU A 33 18.10 15.21 25.78
CA LEU A 33 17.71 15.89 26.99
C LEU A 33 17.55 17.39 26.67
N ASN A 34 16.47 17.78 26.03
CA ASN A 34 16.09 19.16 25.78
C ASN A 34 15.60 19.86 27.08
N TYR A 35 15.70 19.21 28.23
CA TYR A 35 15.17 19.71 29.50
C TYR A 35 16.21 19.78 30.62
N TRP A 36 17.36 20.39 30.35
CA TRP A 36 18.19 20.82 31.44
C TRP A 36 17.59 22.09 32.04
N ILE A 37 16.97 21.96 33.23
CA ILE A 37 16.30 23.09 33.90
C ILE A 37 17.39 24.05 34.41
N LYS A 38 17.30 25.34 34.09
CA LYS A 38 18.24 26.35 34.56
C LYS A 38 18.04 26.60 36.05
N ASP A 39 19.14 26.77 36.83
CA ASP A 39 19.12 26.99 38.27
C ASP A 39 18.26 28.18 38.70
N GLU A 40 18.19 29.21 37.85
CA GLU A 40 17.47 30.45 38.11
C GLU A 40 15.95 30.26 38.08
N THR A 41 15.46 29.27 37.40
CA THR A 41 14.01 29.05 37.19
C THR A 41 13.33 28.30 38.34
N ILE A 42 14.08 27.71 39.26
CA ILE A 42 13.53 26.86 40.32
C ILE A 42 14.01 27.30 41.70
N THR A 43 13.05 27.59 42.56
CA THR A 43 13.29 28.02 43.96
C THR A 43 13.09 26.87 44.96
N GLN A 44 12.48 25.76 44.56
CA GLN A 44 12.16 24.64 45.43
C GLN A 44 12.61 23.29 44.82
N CYS A 45 12.94 22.33 45.68
CA CYS A 45 13.27 20.97 45.26
C CYS A 45 12.10 20.31 44.50
N THR A 46 12.37 19.79 43.32
CA THR A 46 11.33 19.15 42.47
C THR A 46 10.57 18.05 43.19
N ARG A 47 11.19 17.31 44.11
CA ARG A 47 10.58 16.19 44.83
C ARG A 47 9.91 16.60 46.15
N CYS A 48 10.72 17.14 47.11
CA CYS A 48 10.22 17.40 48.46
C CYS A 48 9.59 18.78 48.63
N LYS A 49 9.59 19.63 47.58
CA LYS A 49 9.01 20.98 47.54
C LYS A 49 9.59 21.97 48.56
N LYS A 50 10.65 21.61 49.29
CA LYS A 50 11.32 22.52 50.24
C LYS A 50 12.17 23.52 49.46
N SER A 51 12.14 24.80 49.89
CA SER A 51 12.89 25.88 49.26
C SER A 51 14.39 25.66 49.36
N PHE A 52 15.13 26.08 48.35
CA PHE A 52 16.58 26.09 48.35
C PHE A 52 17.09 27.25 49.20
N THR A 53 18.19 27.01 49.95
CA THR A 53 18.85 27.97 50.83
C THR A 53 20.38 27.82 50.66
N LEU A 54 21.17 28.66 51.33
CA LEU A 54 22.63 28.54 51.32
C LEU A 54 23.11 27.15 51.79
N THR A 55 22.38 26.52 52.72
CA THR A 55 22.67 25.17 53.23
C THR A 55 21.97 24.06 52.46
N ARG A 56 20.85 24.35 51.79
CA ARG A 56 20.11 23.39 50.94
C ARG A 56 20.35 23.73 49.48
N ARG A 57 21.50 23.30 48.97
CA ARG A 57 21.94 23.60 47.60
C ARG A 57 21.17 22.85 46.53
N LYS A 58 21.17 23.41 45.31
CA LYS A 58 20.60 22.82 44.09
C LYS A 58 21.53 21.77 43.50
N HIS A 59 20.98 20.63 43.13
CA HIS A 59 21.70 19.56 42.45
C HIS A 59 20.87 19.04 41.25
N HIS A 60 21.47 18.98 40.08
CA HIS A 60 20.84 18.40 38.92
C HIS A 60 20.95 16.88 38.92
N CYS A 61 19.84 16.23 38.56
CA CYS A 61 19.86 14.83 38.20
C CYS A 61 20.41 14.68 36.76
N ARG A 62 21.51 13.94 36.60
CA ARG A 62 22.17 13.75 35.28
C ARG A 62 21.34 12.93 34.32
N ASN A 63 20.30 12.22 34.79
CA ASN A 63 19.42 11.44 33.93
C ASN A 63 18.17 12.20 33.47
N CYS A 64 17.52 13.02 34.29
CA CYS A 64 16.30 13.72 33.93
C CYS A 64 16.42 15.25 33.83
N GLY A 65 17.58 15.85 34.10
CA GLY A 65 17.84 17.28 34.00
C GLY A 65 17.13 18.15 35.04
N LYS A 66 16.32 17.59 35.95
CA LYS A 66 15.57 18.31 36.98
C LYS A 66 16.44 18.62 38.20
N ILE A 67 16.04 19.64 39.00
CA ILE A 67 16.78 20.15 40.14
C ILE A 67 16.22 19.62 41.47
N PHE A 68 17.07 19.09 42.30
CA PHE A 68 16.73 18.47 43.58
C PHE A 68 17.67 18.98 44.72
N CYS A 69 17.25 18.83 45.97
CA CYS A 69 18.15 19.00 47.12
C CYS A 69 19.02 17.73 47.32
N PHE A 70 20.08 17.83 48.09
CA PHE A 70 21.01 16.73 48.37
C PHE A 70 20.29 15.45 48.79
N LYS A 71 19.37 15.49 49.76
CA LYS A 71 18.63 14.33 50.24
C LYS A 71 17.81 13.62 49.17
N CYS A 72 17.35 14.34 48.15
CA CYS A 72 16.52 13.80 47.06
C CYS A 72 17.31 13.35 45.83
N SER A 73 18.60 13.63 45.75
CA SER A 73 19.48 13.31 44.63
C SER A 73 20.84 12.76 45.04
N ASN A 74 20.97 12.21 46.25
CA ASN A 74 22.22 11.60 46.72
C ASN A 74 22.31 10.13 46.33
N TYR A 75 22.08 9.85 45.06
CA TYR A 75 22.16 8.54 44.46
C TYR A 75 23.12 8.60 43.27
N PHE A 76 23.95 7.59 43.10
CA PHE A 76 25.01 7.56 42.10
C PHE A 76 24.91 6.27 41.29
N ILE A 77 24.99 6.39 39.94
CA ILE A 77 24.85 5.27 39.04
C ILE A 77 25.67 5.50 37.77
N LYS A 78 26.16 4.41 37.17
CA LYS A 78 26.77 4.46 35.84
C LYS A 78 25.65 4.66 34.81
N ILE A 79 25.64 5.86 34.21
CA ILE A 79 24.70 6.18 33.14
C ILE A 79 25.27 5.57 31.83
N PRO A 80 24.49 4.82 31.05
CA PRO A 80 24.94 4.30 29.75
C PRO A 80 25.47 5.40 28.84
N LYS A 81 26.55 5.14 28.07
CA LYS A 81 27.19 6.12 27.17
C LYS A 81 26.26 6.64 26.06
N THR A 82 25.11 6.04 25.89
CA THR A 82 24.04 6.45 24.94
C THR A 82 23.26 7.70 25.39
N ILE A 83 23.47 8.17 26.64
CA ILE A 83 22.83 9.39 27.16
C ILE A 83 23.85 10.52 27.07
N GLU A 84 23.64 11.47 26.15
CA GLU A 84 24.45 12.71 26.10
C GLU A 84 24.09 13.59 27.28
N ILE A 85 25.04 13.80 28.17
CA ILE A 85 24.94 14.80 29.27
C ILE A 85 25.32 16.14 28.67
N PRO A 86 24.46 17.19 28.75
CA PRO A 86 24.80 18.50 28.21
C PRO A 86 26.11 19.03 28.83
N ALA A 87 27.02 19.51 27.99
CA ALA A 87 28.26 20.13 28.43
C ALA A 87 27.95 21.30 29.36
N GLN A 88 28.47 21.27 30.58
CA GLN A 88 28.30 22.35 31.54
C GLN A 88 29.13 23.57 31.11
N ASN A 89 28.59 24.78 31.32
CA ASN A 89 29.30 26.02 31.18
C ASN A 89 30.62 25.95 32.00
N LYS A 90 31.73 26.30 31.38
CA LYS A 90 33.13 26.16 31.85
C LYS A 90 33.47 26.87 33.16
N TYR A 91 32.55 27.51 33.87
CA TYR A 91 32.82 28.35 35.04
C TYR A 91 32.60 27.69 36.41
N PHE A 92 32.09 26.46 36.49
CA PHE A 92 32.02 25.70 37.75
C PHE A 92 32.41 24.25 37.54
N ALA A 93 33.63 24.03 37.09
CA ALA A 93 34.24 22.70 36.99
C ALA A 93 34.87 22.29 38.31
N TYR A 94 34.09 22.06 39.36
CA TYR A 94 34.46 21.04 40.34
C TYR A 94 33.82 19.75 39.88
N ASN A 95 34.53 19.02 39.02
CA ASN A 95 34.27 17.68 38.62
C ASN A 95 34.36 16.75 39.84
N TYR A 96 33.26 16.52 40.53
CA TYR A 96 33.09 15.27 41.26
C TYR A 96 32.70 14.19 40.25
N PHE A 97 33.61 13.84 39.34
CA PHE A 97 33.68 12.51 38.82
C PHE A 97 34.23 11.66 39.98
N PHE A 98 33.39 10.81 40.56
CA PHE A 98 33.93 9.74 41.36
C PHE A 98 34.80 8.88 40.43
N GLU A 99 35.94 8.42 40.93
CA GLU A 99 36.92 7.59 40.17
C GLU A 99 36.31 6.36 39.49
N ASP A 100 35.07 5.99 39.84
CA ASP A 100 34.34 4.86 39.30
C ASP A 100 33.40 5.18 38.10
N GLY A 101 33.34 6.45 37.64
CA GLY A 101 32.53 6.90 36.50
C GLY A 101 31.01 6.91 36.75
N THR A 102 30.58 7.01 38.03
CA THR A 102 29.15 7.16 38.38
C THR A 102 28.69 8.60 38.31
N ASN A 103 27.40 8.82 38.07
CA ASN A 103 26.77 10.13 37.98
C ASN A 103 25.66 10.28 39.03
N ARG A 104 25.54 11.51 39.57
CA ARG A 104 24.49 11.87 40.54
C ARG A 104 23.11 11.85 39.84
N VAL A 105 22.15 11.12 40.43
CA VAL A 105 20.77 11.06 39.95
C VAL A 105 19.77 11.23 41.10
N CYS A 106 18.52 11.59 40.79
CA CYS A 106 17.45 11.59 41.78
C CYS A 106 16.99 10.16 42.06
N ILE A 107 16.30 9.97 43.20
CA ILE A 107 15.85 8.64 43.63
C ILE A 107 14.96 7.93 42.60
N ASN A 108 14.08 8.67 41.92
CA ASN A 108 13.20 8.08 40.91
C ASN A 108 14.01 7.53 39.72
N CYS A 109 15.00 8.32 39.25
CA CYS A 109 15.90 7.86 38.21
C CYS A 109 16.81 6.73 38.67
N TYR A 110 17.27 6.73 39.90
CA TYR A 110 18.05 5.65 40.50
C TYR A 110 17.27 4.35 40.50
N ASN A 111 16.05 4.35 41.04
CA ASN A 111 15.20 3.18 41.10
C ASN A 111 14.85 2.63 39.70
N ASN A 112 14.52 3.51 38.75
CA ASN A 112 14.20 3.08 37.38
C ASN A 112 15.42 2.50 36.66
N ILE A 113 16.60 3.06 36.81
CA ILE A 113 17.83 2.56 36.16
C ILE A 113 18.29 1.25 36.82
N ASP A 114 18.15 1.12 38.16
CA ASP A 114 18.47 -0.13 38.86
C ASP A 114 17.51 -1.26 38.46
N GLU A 115 16.21 -0.98 38.36
CA GLU A 115 15.23 -1.95 37.81
C GLU A 115 15.58 -2.34 36.38
N ILE A 116 15.90 -1.38 35.50
CA ILE A 116 16.30 -1.63 34.12
C ILE A 116 17.57 -2.48 34.07
N THR A 117 18.55 -2.23 34.96
CA THR A 117 19.80 -3.00 34.99
C THR A 117 19.55 -4.43 35.42
N LYS A 118 18.70 -4.66 36.42
CA LYS A 118 18.26 -5.99 36.85
C LYS A 118 17.47 -6.68 35.73
N LEU A 119 16.54 -5.97 35.09
CA LEU A 119 15.77 -6.46 33.95
C LEU A 119 16.68 -6.89 32.79
N ASN A 120 17.67 -6.08 32.44
CA ASN A 120 18.61 -6.37 31.35
C ASN A 120 19.48 -7.63 31.62
N LYS A 121 19.86 -7.88 32.89
CA LYS A 121 20.56 -9.11 33.26
C LYS A 121 19.67 -10.34 33.05
N ILE A 122 18.40 -10.26 33.43
CA ILE A 122 17.42 -11.34 33.28
C ILE A 122 17.08 -11.53 31.81
N ILE A 123 16.92 -10.44 31.04
CA ILE A 123 16.71 -10.48 29.59
C ILE A 123 17.88 -11.18 28.88
N LYS A 124 19.14 -10.86 29.27
CA LYS A 124 20.31 -11.57 28.73
C LYS A 124 20.27 -13.07 29.02
N PHE A 125 19.82 -13.47 30.21
CA PHE A 125 19.66 -14.86 30.58
C PHE A 125 18.60 -15.55 29.70
N PHE A 126 17.42 -14.94 29.51
CA PHE A 126 16.37 -15.47 28.64
C PHE A 126 16.77 -15.55 27.16
N ASN A 127 17.62 -14.63 26.69
CA ASN A 127 18.15 -14.69 25.33
C ASN A 127 19.09 -15.87 25.07
N LEU A 128 19.62 -16.49 26.11
CA LEU A 128 20.47 -17.69 26.03
C LEU A 128 19.64 -18.98 25.96
N ILE A 129 18.37 -18.92 26.39
CA ILE A 129 17.48 -20.09 26.42
C ILE A 129 16.50 -20.01 25.24
N PRO A 130 16.33 -21.07 24.44
CA PRO A 130 15.38 -21.11 23.35
C PRO A 130 13.95 -21.27 23.88
N LEU A 131 13.34 -20.19 24.35
CA LEU A 131 11.96 -20.15 24.84
C LEU A 131 10.97 -19.92 23.69
N ASP A 132 9.85 -20.60 23.72
CA ASP A 132 8.71 -20.33 22.85
C ASP A 132 7.71 -19.33 23.49
N VAL A 133 6.65 -18.98 22.78
CA VAL A 133 5.64 -18.02 23.29
C VAL A 133 4.89 -18.59 24.50
N LYS A 134 4.68 -19.91 24.58
CA LYS A 134 4.02 -20.57 25.72
C LYS A 134 4.87 -20.45 26.97
N ASP A 135 6.19 -20.59 26.84
CA ASP A 135 7.12 -20.42 27.95
C ASP A 135 7.03 -18.99 28.50
N TYR A 136 6.95 -17.96 27.63
CA TYR A 136 6.77 -16.59 28.08
C TYR A 136 5.40 -16.34 28.74
N ILE A 137 4.34 -17.01 28.30
CA ILE A 137 3.03 -16.97 28.97
C ILE A 137 3.13 -17.57 30.36
N ASN A 138 3.80 -18.71 30.51
CA ASN A 138 4.00 -19.36 31.80
C ASN A 138 4.90 -18.54 32.73
N ILE A 139 5.97 -17.96 32.21
CA ILE A 139 6.88 -17.05 32.91
C ILE A 139 6.12 -15.82 33.45
N ASN A 140 5.12 -15.34 32.71
CA ASN A 140 4.29 -14.22 33.13
C ASN A 140 3.55 -14.47 34.45
N LEU A 141 3.34 -15.72 34.84
CA LEU A 141 2.62 -16.13 36.05
C LEU A 141 3.54 -16.31 37.29
N VAL A 142 4.86 -16.28 37.12
CA VAL A 142 5.82 -16.64 38.19
C VAL A 142 5.95 -15.54 39.24
N CYS A 143 6.25 -14.31 38.84
CA CYS A 143 6.34 -13.16 39.73
C CYS A 143 6.27 -11.85 38.97
N HIS A 144 6.10 -10.73 39.69
CA HIS A 144 5.93 -9.39 39.10
C HIS A 144 7.07 -8.98 38.15
N THR A 145 8.32 -9.32 38.49
CA THR A 145 9.49 -8.98 37.63
C THR A 145 9.48 -9.83 36.36
N TRP A 146 9.19 -11.12 36.46
CA TRP A 146 9.09 -12.01 35.32
C TRP A 146 7.91 -11.67 34.43
N ASN A 147 6.79 -11.25 35.04
CA ASN A 147 5.63 -10.71 34.33
C ASN A 147 6.00 -9.51 33.44
N LYS A 148 6.74 -8.52 34.00
CA LYS A 148 7.22 -7.37 33.20
C LYS A 148 8.08 -7.81 32.02
N ILE A 149 9.00 -8.75 32.21
CA ILE A 149 9.87 -9.26 31.17
C ILE A 149 9.08 -10.03 30.13
N ALA A 150 8.22 -10.94 30.54
CA ALA A 150 7.39 -11.73 29.65
C ALA A 150 6.49 -10.84 28.78
N LYS A 151 5.90 -9.78 29.35
CA LYS A 151 5.11 -8.80 28.59
C LYS A 151 5.93 -8.08 27.53
N ILE A 152 7.18 -7.73 27.81
CA ILE A 152 8.07 -7.10 26.81
C ILE A 152 8.27 -8.05 25.62
N TYR A 153 8.61 -9.32 25.88
CA TYR A 153 8.81 -10.30 24.81
C TYR A 153 7.53 -10.63 24.05
N ILE A 154 6.41 -10.77 24.76
CA ILE A 154 5.10 -11.02 24.14
C ILE A 154 4.71 -9.85 23.23
N ASN A 155 4.91 -8.61 23.67
CA ASN A 155 4.61 -7.42 22.87
C ASN A 155 5.56 -7.29 21.67
N GLU A 156 6.86 -7.55 21.85
CA GLU A 156 7.81 -7.60 20.73
C GLU A 156 7.40 -8.68 19.71
N PHE A 157 7.04 -9.86 20.18
CA PHE A 157 6.56 -10.95 19.33
C PHE A 157 5.29 -10.54 18.57
N LYS A 158 4.28 -10.01 19.27
CA LYS A 158 3.06 -9.49 18.63
C LYS A 158 3.39 -8.43 17.57
N GLY A 159 4.36 -7.55 17.84
CA GLY A 159 4.83 -6.54 16.89
C GLY A 159 5.41 -7.12 15.59
N LEU A 160 5.94 -8.35 15.60
CA LEU A 160 6.45 -9.00 14.38
C LEU A 160 5.35 -9.30 13.36
N TYR A 161 4.12 -9.50 13.82
CA TYR A 161 2.96 -9.73 12.97
C TYR A 161 2.70 -8.59 11.98
N TYR A 162 2.98 -7.35 12.40
CA TYR A 162 2.71 -6.13 11.62
C TYR A 162 3.91 -5.63 10.82
N LYS A 163 5.07 -6.32 10.84
CA LYS A 163 6.25 -5.87 10.11
C LYS A 163 6.02 -5.91 8.60
N PHE A 164 6.49 -4.86 7.93
CA PHE A 164 6.43 -4.78 6.47
C PHE A 164 7.35 -5.80 5.80
N PRO A 165 7.10 -6.16 4.54
CA PRO A 165 7.89 -7.17 3.83
C PRO A 165 9.40 -6.87 3.78
N ASN A 166 9.80 -5.61 3.72
CA ASN A 166 11.20 -5.17 3.68
C ASN A 166 11.89 -5.13 5.05
N TYR A 167 11.19 -5.45 6.15
CA TYR A 167 11.76 -5.42 7.48
C TYR A 167 12.92 -6.42 7.63
N LYS A 168 14.00 -5.97 8.24
CA LYS A 168 15.18 -6.80 8.50
C LYS A 168 15.09 -7.39 9.91
N PHE A 169 14.65 -8.64 9.99
CA PHE A 169 14.58 -9.37 11.27
C PHE A 169 15.97 -9.61 11.84
N ASN A 170 16.14 -9.35 13.14
CA ASN A 170 17.36 -9.71 13.85
C ASN A 170 17.39 -11.22 14.15
N THR A 171 18.54 -11.72 14.64
CA THR A 171 18.77 -13.16 14.88
C THR A 171 17.78 -13.74 15.89
N ASN A 172 17.48 -13.00 16.97
CA ASN A 172 16.54 -13.46 18.00
C ASN A 172 15.11 -13.55 17.46
N GLN A 173 14.66 -12.55 16.71
CA GLN A 173 13.34 -12.54 16.07
C GLN A 173 13.17 -13.73 15.10
N LYS A 174 14.18 -14.00 14.27
CA LYS A 174 14.20 -15.18 13.38
C LYS A 174 14.10 -16.47 14.15
N LYS A 175 14.86 -16.60 15.25
CA LYS A 175 14.86 -17.78 16.11
C LYS A 175 13.49 -17.99 16.75
N VAL A 176 12.87 -16.94 17.30
CA VAL A 176 11.54 -17.02 17.92
C VAL A 176 10.48 -17.42 16.90
N LEU A 177 10.50 -16.84 15.69
CA LEU A 177 9.58 -17.23 14.62
C LEU A 177 9.79 -18.70 14.23
N TYR A 178 11.03 -19.17 14.08
CA TYR A 178 11.32 -20.55 13.73
C TYR A 178 10.87 -21.55 14.81
N LEU A 179 11.09 -21.24 16.10
CA LEU A 179 10.66 -22.09 17.22
C LEU A 179 9.14 -22.25 17.29
N ASN A 180 8.39 -21.19 16.93
CA ASN A 180 6.94 -21.20 16.94
C ASN A 180 6.30 -21.65 15.61
N ARG A 181 7.06 -22.14 14.64
CA ARG A 181 6.62 -22.43 13.27
C ARG A 181 5.38 -23.32 13.17
N TYR A 182 5.24 -24.30 14.03
CA TYR A 182 4.08 -25.22 14.02
C TYR A 182 2.80 -24.54 14.52
N ASN A 183 2.92 -23.52 15.38
CA ASN A 183 1.77 -22.75 15.86
C ASN A 183 1.20 -21.83 14.78
N PHE A 184 1.93 -21.58 13.69
CA PHE A 184 1.53 -20.68 12.60
C PHE A 184 0.73 -21.35 11.48
N ILE A 185 0.59 -22.67 11.49
CA ILE A 185 -0.09 -23.43 10.42
C ILE A 185 -1.51 -22.92 10.19
N SER A 186 -2.23 -22.54 11.24
CA SER A 186 -3.59 -22.00 11.14
C SER A 186 -3.65 -20.49 10.84
N HIS A 187 -2.53 -19.77 10.81
CA HIS A 187 -2.46 -18.31 10.70
C HIS A 187 -1.59 -17.87 9.53
N SER A 188 -2.22 -17.53 8.39
CA SER A 188 -1.51 -17.18 7.15
C SER A 188 -0.50 -16.03 7.33
N LYS A 189 -0.87 -14.95 7.99
CA LYS A 189 0.03 -13.79 8.22
C LYS A 189 1.27 -14.15 9.04
N TRP A 190 1.16 -15.03 10.03
CA TRP A 190 2.32 -15.53 10.79
C TRP A 190 3.22 -16.43 9.92
N LEU A 191 2.61 -17.28 9.08
CA LEU A 191 3.37 -18.06 8.10
C LEU A 191 4.15 -17.16 7.15
N VAL A 192 3.53 -16.10 6.65
CA VAL A 192 4.21 -15.10 5.80
C VAL A 192 5.43 -14.52 6.54
N GLN A 193 5.28 -14.07 7.80
CA GLN A 193 6.40 -13.53 8.57
C GLN A 193 7.53 -14.56 8.75
N LEU A 194 7.19 -15.82 8.99
CA LEU A 194 8.16 -16.90 9.07
C LEU A 194 8.91 -17.07 7.74
N PHE A 195 8.19 -17.20 6.61
CA PHE A 195 8.81 -17.39 5.29
C PHE A 195 9.72 -16.24 4.88
N ILE A 196 9.32 -14.98 5.12
CA ILE A 196 10.13 -13.81 4.75
C ILE A 196 11.31 -13.57 5.71
N SER A 197 11.26 -14.06 6.95
CA SER A 197 12.34 -13.96 7.93
C SER A 197 13.36 -15.08 7.85
N PHE A 198 12.97 -16.24 7.29
CA PHE A 198 13.82 -17.44 7.25
C PHE A 198 15.02 -17.26 6.34
N ASN A 199 16.19 -17.76 6.77
CA ASN A 199 17.42 -17.64 6.01
C ASN A 199 17.57 -18.78 5.00
N TRP A 200 16.88 -18.67 3.86
CA TRP A 200 16.87 -19.69 2.81
C TRP A 200 18.25 -20.02 2.20
N LYS A 201 19.21 -19.09 2.29
CA LYS A 201 20.55 -19.31 1.72
C LYS A 201 21.44 -20.17 2.64
N GLN A 202 21.40 -19.93 3.94
CA GLN A 202 22.33 -20.51 4.92
C GLN A 202 21.75 -21.67 5.73
N ALA A 203 20.41 -21.83 5.71
CA ALA A 203 19.76 -22.90 6.47
C ALA A 203 20.12 -24.28 5.92
N SER A 204 20.15 -25.28 6.82
CA SER A 204 20.32 -26.68 6.44
C SER A 204 19.15 -27.16 5.55
N GLU A 205 19.38 -28.19 4.73
CA GLU A 205 18.30 -28.77 3.92
C GLU A 205 17.17 -29.35 4.79
N ASN A 206 17.50 -29.88 5.97
CA ASN A 206 16.52 -30.36 6.93
C ASN A 206 15.62 -29.21 7.43
N ASP A 207 16.20 -28.05 7.79
CA ASP A 207 15.41 -26.89 8.22
C ASP A 207 14.52 -26.34 7.09
N LYS A 208 15.06 -26.27 5.87
CA LYS A 208 14.27 -25.89 4.69
C LYS A 208 13.09 -26.81 4.47
N ASN A 209 13.31 -28.14 4.56
CA ASN A 209 12.25 -29.13 4.43
C ASN A 209 11.20 -29.02 5.55
N ASN A 210 11.62 -28.80 6.79
CA ASN A 210 10.70 -28.57 7.92
C ASN A 210 9.79 -27.36 7.68
N ILE A 211 10.33 -26.26 7.13
CA ILE A 211 9.53 -25.08 6.78
C ILE A 211 8.60 -25.36 5.60
N LEU A 212 9.06 -26.08 4.58
CA LEU A 212 8.24 -26.42 3.41
C LEU A 212 7.08 -27.37 3.74
N GLN A 213 7.24 -28.26 4.71
CA GLN A 213 6.18 -29.16 5.20
C GLN A 213 5.01 -28.40 5.83
N LEU A 214 5.22 -27.18 6.35
CA LEU A 214 4.14 -26.36 6.90
C LEU A 214 3.10 -25.98 5.83
N LEU A 215 3.51 -25.87 4.57
CA LEU A 215 2.59 -25.63 3.45
C LEU A 215 1.76 -26.88 3.13
N ASP A 216 2.33 -28.07 3.26
CA ASP A 216 1.63 -29.34 3.04
C ASP A 216 0.61 -29.63 4.15
N ALA A 217 1.01 -29.40 5.41
CA ALA A 217 0.15 -29.58 6.58
C ALA A 217 -1.09 -28.66 6.54
N LYS A 218 -0.97 -27.49 5.91
CA LYS A 218 -2.08 -26.55 5.72
C LYS A 218 -3.13 -27.07 4.74
N ASN A 219 -2.73 -27.88 3.76
CA ASN A 219 -3.63 -28.48 2.77
C ASN A 219 -4.41 -29.68 3.34
N ASN A 220 -3.92 -30.30 4.41
CA ASN A 220 -4.55 -31.45 5.06
C ASN A 220 -5.43 -31.00 6.23
N ASN A 221 -6.70 -30.83 6.02
CA ASN A 221 -7.84 -30.57 6.91
C ASN A 221 -7.66 -30.87 8.41
N THR A 222 -6.84 -30.14 9.15
CA THR A 222 -6.93 -30.11 10.59
C THR A 222 -7.75 -28.90 11.02
N SER A 223 -9.00 -29.15 11.41
CA SER A 223 -9.89 -28.16 12.01
C SER A 223 -9.18 -27.46 13.17
N CYS A 224 -9.20 -26.13 13.17
CA CYS A 224 -8.77 -25.35 14.33
C CYS A 224 -9.65 -25.72 15.52
N LYS A 225 -9.10 -26.47 16.49
CA LYS A 225 -9.83 -26.93 17.70
C LYS A 225 -9.79 -25.93 18.86
N SER A 226 -9.27 -24.71 18.66
CA SER A 226 -9.27 -23.71 19.72
C SER A 226 -10.57 -22.90 19.71
N LEU A 227 -11.31 -22.96 20.78
CA LEU A 227 -12.60 -22.30 21.03
C LEU A 227 -12.57 -20.74 20.98
N ASN A 228 -11.40 -20.14 20.86
CA ASN A 228 -11.20 -18.67 20.77
C ASN A 228 -10.36 -18.28 19.55
N CYS A 229 -10.61 -18.90 18.42
CA CYS A 229 -9.99 -18.47 17.17
C CYS A 229 -10.60 -17.13 16.75
N CYS A 230 -9.81 -16.06 16.81
CA CYS A 230 -10.16 -14.79 16.14
C CYS A 230 -10.62 -15.11 14.72
N GLY A 231 -11.82 -14.67 14.30
CA GLY A 231 -12.51 -15.04 13.05
C GLY A 231 -11.72 -14.93 11.73
N ASN A 232 -10.39 -14.77 11.78
CA ASN A 232 -9.44 -14.59 10.70
C ASN A 232 -8.52 -15.81 10.45
N CYS A 233 -8.85 -17.00 10.94
CA CYS A 233 -8.10 -18.22 10.62
C CYS A 233 -8.42 -18.70 9.21
N THR A 234 -7.75 -18.15 8.21
CA THR A 234 -7.85 -18.64 6.84
C THR A 234 -7.04 -19.91 6.67
N LYS A 235 -7.68 -20.99 6.22
CA LYS A 235 -7.05 -22.31 5.99
C LYS A 235 -6.02 -22.31 4.85
N THR A 236 -6.00 -21.30 4.00
CA THR A 236 -5.14 -21.20 2.81
C THR A 236 -4.41 -19.86 2.77
N LEU A 237 -3.23 -19.82 2.15
CA LEU A 237 -2.58 -18.55 1.81
C LEU A 237 -3.43 -17.86 0.72
N LYS A 238 -3.81 -16.62 0.97
CA LYS A 238 -4.48 -15.78 -0.03
C LYS A 238 -3.46 -15.29 -1.07
N MET A 239 -3.93 -14.70 -2.16
CA MET A 239 -3.09 -14.14 -3.21
C MET A 239 -2.09 -13.12 -2.66
N GLU A 240 -2.53 -12.21 -1.78
CA GLU A 240 -1.65 -11.22 -1.14
C GLU A 240 -0.52 -11.85 -0.33
N ASP A 241 -0.80 -12.94 0.40
CA ASP A 241 0.20 -13.64 1.21
C ASP A 241 1.31 -14.23 0.32
N ILE A 242 0.92 -14.86 -0.79
CA ILE A 242 1.83 -15.44 -1.77
C ILE A 242 2.65 -14.34 -2.45
N PHE A 243 2.01 -13.24 -2.82
CA PHE A 243 2.68 -12.11 -3.44
C PHE A 243 3.75 -11.50 -2.50
N ILE A 244 3.45 -11.35 -1.20
CA ILE A 244 4.41 -10.88 -0.20
C ILE A 244 5.63 -11.83 -0.10
N ILE A 245 5.42 -13.14 -0.15
CA ILE A 245 6.53 -14.11 -0.12
C ILE A 245 7.38 -14.01 -1.39
N LEU A 246 6.75 -13.93 -2.56
CA LEU A 246 7.45 -13.81 -3.85
C LEU A 246 8.28 -12.52 -3.93
N SER A 247 7.78 -11.40 -3.42
CA SER A 247 8.46 -10.11 -3.45
C SER A 247 9.78 -10.07 -2.65
N ARG A 248 10.04 -11.09 -1.81
CA ARG A 248 11.31 -11.19 -1.05
C ARG A 248 12.48 -11.73 -1.86
N HIS A 249 12.31 -12.00 -3.14
CA HIS A 249 13.37 -12.50 -4.01
C HIS A 249 14.06 -13.76 -3.45
N ILE A 250 13.26 -14.69 -2.91
CA ILE A 250 13.77 -15.90 -2.28
C ILE A 250 14.27 -16.87 -3.35
N VAL A 251 15.55 -17.22 -3.29
CA VAL A 251 16.16 -18.18 -4.22
C VAL A 251 16.07 -19.59 -3.63
N ASN A 252 14.87 -20.18 -3.69
CA ASN A 252 14.63 -21.58 -3.35
C ASN A 252 13.60 -22.18 -4.31
N LYS A 253 14.04 -23.10 -5.19
CA LYS A 253 13.24 -23.71 -6.24
C LYS A 253 12.01 -24.45 -5.70
N GLN A 254 12.16 -25.19 -4.60
CA GLN A 254 11.06 -25.99 -4.02
C GLN A 254 9.97 -25.09 -3.45
N LEU A 255 10.36 -24.03 -2.71
CA LEU A 255 9.41 -23.05 -2.20
C LEU A 255 8.64 -22.39 -3.34
N ILE A 256 9.34 -21.85 -4.33
CA ILE A 256 8.70 -21.16 -5.47
C ILE A 256 7.76 -22.10 -6.21
N LYS A 257 8.18 -23.36 -6.45
CA LYS A 257 7.31 -24.37 -7.08
C LYS A 257 6.02 -24.62 -6.29
N LYS A 258 6.11 -24.76 -4.95
CA LYS A 258 4.94 -24.98 -4.08
C LYS A 258 3.99 -23.79 -4.08
N ILE A 259 4.49 -22.58 -3.83
CA ILE A 259 3.65 -21.39 -3.74
C ILE A 259 3.01 -21.04 -5.09
N ILE A 260 3.72 -21.21 -6.20
CA ILE A 260 3.16 -21.03 -7.56
C ILE A 260 2.08 -22.08 -7.85
N SER A 261 2.27 -23.35 -7.43
CA SER A 261 1.24 -24.36 -7.57
C SER A 261 -0.03 -24.03 -6.76
N MET A 262 0.14 -23.53 -5.53
CA MET A 262 -0.99 -23.09 -4.70
C MET A 262 -1.72 -21.91 -5.35
N LEU A 263 -0.97 -20.91 -5.83
CA LEU A 263 -1.52 -19.73 -6.51
C LEU A 263 -2.29 -20.13 -7.75
N LYS A 264 -1.73 -21.02 -8.58
CA LYS A 264 -2.39 -21.55 -9.77
C LYS A 264 -3.74 -22.20 -9.44
N THR A 265 -3.76 -23.08 -8.41
CA THR A 265 -4.98 -23.75 -7.98
C THR A 265 -6.03 -22.75 -7.47
N TYR A 266 -5.60 -21.76 -6.70
CA TYR A 266 -6.47 -20.72 -6.15
C TYR A 266 -7.12 -19.88 -7.25
N ILE A 267 -6.32 -19.36 -8.21
CA ILE A 267 -6.83 -18.53 -9.31
C ILE A 267 -7.86 -19.31 -10.16
N ILE A 268 -7.56 -20.56 -10.47
CA ILE A 268 -8.46 -21.37 -11.34
C ILE A 268 -9.73 -21.77 -10.61
N LYS A 269 -9.62 -22.23 -9.34
CA LYS A 269 -10.78 -22.71 -8.58
C LYS A 269 -11.79 -21.60 -8.31
N ASP A 270 -11.31 -20.43 -7.92
CA ASP A 270 -12.15 -19.30 -7.50
C ASP A 270 -12.39 -18.29 -8.64
N ASN A 271 -11.84 -18.58 -9.85
CA ASN A 271 -11.97 -17.74 -11.06
C ASN A 271 -11.57 -16.26 -10.88
N ILE A 272 -10.54 -16.01 -10.09
CA ILE A 272 -10.09 -14.66 -9.69
C ILE A 272 -9.01 -14.07 -10.63
N PHE A 273 -9.19 -14.24 -11.95
CA PHE A 273 -8.25 -13.73 -12.95
C PHE A 273 -8.11 -12.20 -12.93
N ASP A 274 -9.20 -11.47 -12.67
CA ASP A 274 -9.17 -10.01 -12.67
C ASP A 274 -8.39 -9.48 -11.46
N GLU A 275 -8.58 -10.05 -10.28
CA GLU A 275 -7.77 -9.76 -9.09
C GLU A 275 -6.29 -10.07 -9.36
N PHE A 276 -5.99 -11.27 -9.89
CA PHE A 276 -4.63 -11.65 -10.29
C PHE A 276 -4.02 -10.67 -11.29
N GLY A 277 -4.82 -10.19 -12.24
CA GLY A 277 -4.41 -9.20 -13.23
C GLY A 277 -3.87 -7.89 -12.63
N CYS A 278 -4.24 -7.56 -11.39
CA CYS A 278 -3.70 -6.39 -10.69
C CYS A 278 -2.27 -6.61 -10.18
N TYR A 279 -1.88 -7.87 -9.90
CA TYR A 279 -0.52 -8.23 -9.48
C TYR A 279 0.42 -8.59 -10.63
N LEU A 280 -0.11 -8.73 -11.84
CA LEU A 280 0.62 -9.28 -12.98
C LEU A 280 1.87 -8.48 -13.33
N GLY A 281 1.80 -7.14 -13.27
CA GLY A 281 2.94 -6.26 -13.51
C GLY A 281 4.09 -6.54 -12.54
N SER A 282 3.78 -6.60 -11.25
CA SER A 282 4.78 -6.90 -10.22
C SER A 282 5.38 -8.29 -10.36
N ILE A 283 4.59 -9.29 -10.79
CA ILE A 283 5.10 -10.65 -11.04
C ILE A 283 6.04 -10.66 -12.25
N VAL A 284 5.74 -9.89 -13.30
CA VAL A 284 6.66 -9.70 -14.44
C VAL A 284 7.94 -9.00 -13.98
N ASN A 285 7.85 -7.99 -13.11
CA ASN A 285 9.00 -7.31 -12.55
C ASN A 285 9.90 -8.26 -11.72
N LEU A 286 9.35 -9.24 -11.02
CA LEU A 286 10.15 -10.27 -10.35
C LEU A 286 11.05 -11.06 -11.32
N LEU A 287 10.66 -11.22 -12.58
CA LEU A 287 11.46 -11.91 -13.58
C LEU A 287 12.74 -11.16 -13.93
N HIS A 288 12.81 -9.84 -13.74
CA HIS A 288 14.08 -9.10 -13.87
C HIS A 288 15.12 -9.59 -12.85
N PHE A 289 14.68 -9.91 -11.63
CA PHE A 289 15.55 -10.50 -10.62
C PHE A 289 15.89 -11.97 -10.94
N TYR A 290 14.88 -12.76 -11.32
CA TYR A 290 15.07 -14.20 -11.54
C TYR A 290 15.62 -14.57 -12.91
N LYS A 291 15.92 -13.61 -13.81
CA LYS A 291 16.44 -13.90 -15.16
C LYS A 291 17.68 -14.81 -15.17
N ASN A 292 18.53 -14.68 -14.14
CA ASN A 292 19.76 -15.48 -13.98
C ASN A 292 19.54 -16.81 -13.22
N TYR A 293 18.36 -17.04 -12.68
CA TYR A 293 17.98 -18.25 -11.96
C TYR A 293 17.03 -19.09 -12.83
N THR A 294 17.59 -19.74 -13.85
CA THR A 294 16.84 -20.39 -14.94
C THR A 294 15.70 -21.29 -14.47
N ASP A 295 15.93 -22.12 -13.45
CA ASP A 295 14.92 -23.03 -12.91
C ASP A 295 13.70 -22.30 -12.33
N ILE A 296 13.95 -21.25 -11.52
CA ILE A 296 12.90 -20.45 -10.89
C ILE A 296 12.17 -19.64 -11.94
N SER A 297 12.95 -18.99 -12.82
CA SER A 297 12.42 -18.24 -13.95
C SER A 297 11.46 -19.06 -14.81
N ASN A 298 11.85 -20.29 -15.17
CA ASN A 298 10.99 -21.19 -15.95
C ASN A 298 9.71 -21.60 -15.19
N ILE A 299 9.75 -21.79 -13.88
CA ILE A 299 8.55 -22.08 -13.08
C ILE A 299 7.56 -20.92 -13.21
N ILE A 300 8.02 -19.67 -13.04
CA ILE A 300 7.18 -18.48 -13.11
C ILE A 300 6.68 -18.27 -14.55
N GLN A 301 7.55 -18.38 -15.58
CA GLN A 301 7.14 -18.27 -16.97
C GLN A 301 6.05 -19.30 -17.34
N ASN A 302 6.26 -20.59 -17.02
CA ASN A 302 5.30 -21.64 -17.33
C ASN A 302 3.95 -21.44 -16.63
N PHE A 303 3.96 -20.90 -15.41
CA PHE A 303 2.75 -20.51 -14.70
C PHE A 303 2.01 -19.39 -15.43
N LEU A 304 2.69 -18.33 -15.85
CA LEU A 304 2.09 -17.22 -16.58
C LEU A 304 1.56 -17.65 -17.95
N LEU A 305 2.30 -18.49 -18.69
CA LEU A 305 1.86 -19.06 -19.96
C LEU A 305 0.60 -19.92 -19.77
N TYR A 306 0.56 -20.74 -18.72
CA TYR A 306 -0.63 -21.54 -18.41
C TYR A 306 -1.85 -20.66 -18.10
N LEU A 307 -1.73 -19.60 -17.29
CA LEU A 307 -2.86 -18.70 -17.02
C LEU A 307 -3.30 -17.95 -18.28
N SER A 308 -2.34 -17.55 -19.11
CA SER A 308 -2.60 -16.92 -20.41
C SER A 308 -3.40 -17.82 -21.35
N SER A 309 -3.14 -19.14 -21.37
CA SER A 309 -3.94 -20.09 -22.16
C SER A 309 -5.37 -20.28 -21.64
N LYS A 310 -5.68 -19.80 -20.42
CA LYS A 310 -7.01 -19.91 -19.79
C LYS A 310 -7.82 -18.62 -19.83
N ASN A 311 -7.16 -17.47 -19.97
CA ASN A 311 -7.83 -16.18 -19.93
C ASN A 311 -7.17 -15.19 -20.90
N LEU A 312 -7.95 -14.72 -21.88
CA LEU A 312 -7.47 -13.84 -22.94
C LEU A 312 -7.04 -12.47 -22.42
N ASN A 313 -7.71 -11.93 -21.39
CA ASN A 313 -7.31 -10.66 -20.78
C ASN A 313 -5.93 -10.77 -20.10
N ILE A 314 -5.67 -11.86 -19.39
CA ILE A 314 -4.33 -12.12 -18.80
C ILE A 314 -3.29 -12.26 -19.90
N SER A 315 -3.60 -12.99 -20.97
CA SER A 315 -2.70 -13.14 -22.12
C SER A 315 -2.35 -11.79 -22.75
N ASN A 316 -3.34 -10.95 -22.97
CA ASN A 316 -3.16 -9.61 -23.54
C ASN A 316 -2.37 -8.68 -22.61
N LYS A 317 -2.72 -8.63 -21.33
CA LYS A 317 -1.97 -7.85 -20.34
C LYS A 317 -0.51 -8.30 -20.28
N LEU A 318 -0.28 -9.62 -20.24
CA LEU A 318 1.08 -10.17 -20.23
C LEU A 318 1.86 -9.78 -21.49
N PHE A 319 1.23 -9.89 -22.68
CA PHE A 319 1.86 -9.50 -23.95
C PHE A 319 2.38 -8.04 -23.91
N TRP A 320 1.56 -7.11 -23.43
CA TRP A 320 1.94 -5.70 -23.37
C TRP A 320 2.96 -5.39 -22.26
N LEU A 321 2.86 -6.02 -21.11
CA LEU A 321 3.89 -5.92 -20.06
C LEU A 321 5.26 -6.44 -20.54
N LEU A 322 5.27 -7.56 -21.26
CA LEU A 322 6.51 -8.08 -21.87
C LEU A 322 7.02 -7.16 -22.97
N THR A 323 6.14 -6.55 -23.76
CA THR A 323 6.50 -5.58 -24.81
C THR A 323 7.21 -4.37 -24.20
N GLN A 324 6.71 -3.81 -23.11
CA GLN A 324 7.36 -2.74 -22.38
C GLN A 324 8.69 -3.17 -21.77
N SER A 325 8.77 -4.38 -21.21
CA SER A 325 9.99 -4.91 -20.59
C SER A 325 11.12 -5.16 -21.60
N ILE A 326 10.79 -5.29 -22.89
CA ILE A 326 11.78 -5.42 -23.98
C ILE A 326 12.59 -4.12 -24.16
N GLU A 327 12.04 -2.97 -23.81
CA GLU A 327 12.73 -1.67 -23.89
C GLU A 327 13.92 -1.58 -22.91
N ASN A 328 13.98 -2.44 -21.89
CA ASN A 328 15.07 -2.44 -20.92
C ASN A 328 16.36 -3.02 -21.52
N PRO A 329 17.49 -2.26 -21.57
CA PRO A 329 18.73 -2.70 -22.21
C PRO A 329 19.32 -3.99 -21.62
N GLU A 330 19.17 -4.21 -20.30
CA GLU A 330 19.81 -5.34 -19.61
C GLU A 330 19.01 -6.65 -19.70
N SER A 331 17.71 -6.56 -19.92
CA SER A 331 16.80 -7.72 -19.87
C SER A 331 15.89 -7.85 -21.09
N GLY A 332 15.98 -6.91 -22.04
CA GLY A 332 15.10 -6.89 -23.21
C GLY A 332 15.13 -8.17 -24.04
N LEU A 333 16.32 -8.76 -24.26
CA LEU A 333 16.43 -10.02 -24.99
C LEU A 333 15.76 -11.20 -24.27
N TYR A 334 15.83 -11.23 -22.93
CA TYR A 334 15.16 -12.23 -22.10
C TYR A 334 13.64 -12.10 -22.26
N PHE A 335 13.08 -10.89 -22.15
CA PHE A 335 11.65 -10.65 -22.29
C PHE A 335 11.15 -10.84 -23.73
N LYS A 336 11.97 -10.53 -24.74
CA LYS A 336 11.67 -10.80 -26.14
C LYS A 336 11.47 -12.31 -26.38
N ARG A 337 12.37 -13.15 -25.82
CA ARG A 337 12.23 -14.62 -25.89
C ARG A 337 10.99 -15.10 -25.15
N PHE A 338 10.68 -14.51 -24.00
CA PHE A 338 9.48 -14.89 -23.26
C PHE A 338 8.20 -14.48 -24.00
N ARG A 339 8.17 -13.29 -24.59
CA ARG A 339 7.04 -12.85 -25.42
C ARG A 339 6.84 -13.78 -26.64
N SER A 340 7.91 -14.24 -27.29
CA SER A 340 7.78 -15.23 -28.36
C SER A 340 7.13 -16.53 -27.87
N LYS A 341 7.56 -17.08 -26.72
CA LYS A 341 6.90 -18.24 -26.11
C LYS A 341 5.40 -18.02 -25.84
N LEU A 342 5.04 -16.83 -25.36
CA LEU A 342 3.63 -16.48 -25.15
C LEU A 342 2.84 -16.54 -26.46
N VAL A 343 3.38 -15.91 -27.51
CA VAL A 343 2.77 -15.90 -28.84
C VAL A 343 2.61 -17.33 -29.40
N ASP A 344 3.62 -18.19 -29.22
CA ASP A 344 3.58 -19.59 -29.65
C ASP A 344 2.51 -20.43 -28.93
N THR A 345 2.02 -19.98 -27.77
CA THR A 345 0.92 -20.64 -27.03
C THR A 345 -0.47 -20.21 -27.47
N LEU A 346 -0.59 -19.17 -28.30
CA LEU A 346 -1.88 -18.67 -28.78
C LEU A 346 -2.39 -19.56 -29.93
N ASP A 347 -3.71 -19.76 -29.99
CA ASP A 347 -4.34 -20.29 -31.18
C ASP A 347 -4.29 -19.27 -32.35
N LYS A 348 -4.59 -19.71 -33.55
CA LYS A 348 -4.52 -18.87 -34.76
C LYS A 348 -5.38 -17.59 -34.66
N ALA A 349 -6.55 -17.69 -34.04
CA ALA A 349 -7.48 -16.56 -33.92
C ALA A 349 -6.93 -15.50 -32.95
N ASN A 350 -6.52 -15.92 -31.76
CA ASN A 350 -5.93 -15.04 -30.76
C ASN A 350 -4.58 -14.46 -31.21
N TYR A 351 -3.76 -15.23 -31.91
CA TYR A 351 -2.54 -14.72 -32.52
C TYR A 351 -2.83 -13.58 -33.50
N LYS A 352 -3.78 -13.80 -34.43
CA LYS A 352 -4.18 -12.76 -35.39
C LYS A 352 -4.74 -11.52 -34.71
N LEU A 353 -5.53 -11.70 -33.67
CA LEU A 353 -6.09 -10.62 -32.86
C LEU A 353 -4.99 -9.78 -32.22
N PHE A 354 -4.00 -10.39 -31.60
CA PHE A 354 -2.89 -9.67 -30.94
C PHE A 354 -2.00 -8.97 -31.97
N GLN A 355 -1.69 -9.65 -33.07
CA GLN A 355 -0.88 -9.05 -34.15
C GLN A 355 -1.60 -7.85 -34.78
N ASN A 356 -2.88 -7.97 -35.07
CA ASN A 356 -3.67 -6.86 -35.61
C ASN A 356 -3.72 -5.67 -34.65
N GLY A 357 -3.94 -5.91 -33.35
CA GLY A 357 -3.94 -4.85 -32.32
C GLY A 357 -2.58 -4.18 -32.17
N TYR A 358 -1.50 -4.97 -32.23
CA TYR A 358 -0.13 -4.47 -32.17
C TYR A 358 0.18 -3.60 -33.39
N ASP A 359 -0.05 -4.12 -34.62
CA ASP A 359 0.24 -3.43 -35.86
C ASP A 359 -0.58 -2.13 -35.99
N PHE A 360 -1.87 -2.20 -35.62
CA PHE A 360 -2.72 -1.03 -35.58
C PHE A 360 -2.18 0.05 -34.64
N THR A 361 -1.82 -0.33 -33.43
CA THR A 361 -1.27 0.59 -32.42
C THR A 361 0.04 1.21 -32.87
N GLN A 362 0.97 0.42 -33.45
CA GLN A 362 2.23 0.93 -33.99
C GLN A 362 2.00 1.92 -35.14
N ASN A 363 1.03 1.66 -36.02
CA ASN A 363 0.68 2.55 -37.11
C ASN A 363 0.08 3.88 -36.61
N LEU A 364 -0.82 3.82 -35.59
CA LEU A 364 -1.34 5.04 -34.95
C LEU A 364 -0.23 5.89 -34.37
N ILE A 365 0.67 5.31 -33.60
CA ILE A 365 1.81 5.99 -32.99
C ILE A 365 2.71 6.61 -34.06
N LYS A 366 2.99 5.86 -35.13
CA LYS A 366 3.79 6.37 -36.26
C LYS A 366 3.17 7.59 -36.91
N VAL A 367 1.84 7.59 -37.13
CA VAL A 367 1.12 8.74 -37.71
C VAL A 367 1.20 9.95 -36.78
N VAL A 368 1.04 9.76 -35.49
CA VAL A 368 1.14 10.85 -34.49
C VAL A 368 2.55 11.41 -34.42
N ASN A 369 3.58 10.55 -34.44
CA ASN A 369 4.99 10.97 -34.34
C ASN A 369 5.52 11.68 -35.59
N ASN A 370 5.02 11.32 -36.77
CA ASN A 370 5.50 11.93 -38.03
C ASN A 370 5.18 13.42 -38.11
N ASP A 371 4.06 13.84 -37.56
CA ASP A 371 3.64 15.25 -37.54
C ASP A 371 2.72 15.53 -36.34
N PRO A 372 3.32 15.79 -35.17
CA PRO A 372 2.55 15.95 -33.92
C PRO A 372 1.61 17.17 -33.95
N GLN A 373 1.94 18.21 -34.71
CA GLN A 373 1.12 19.42 -34.81
C GLN A 373 -0.20 19.17 -35.58
N ASN A 374 -0.19 18.29 -36.57
CA ASN A 374 -1.34 17.93 -37.37
C ASN A 374 -1.80 16.47 -37.08
N ALA A 375 -1.49 15.93 -35.89
CA ALA A 375 -1.77 14.56 -35.54
C ALA A 375 -3.25 14.16 -35.76
N VAL A 376 -4.20 14.98 -35.32
CA VAL A 376 -5.64 14.70 -35.49
C VAL A 376 -6.02 14.64 -36.97
N ILE A 377 -5.53 15.57 -37.80
CA ILE A 377 -5.83 15.64 -39.25
C ILE A 377 -5.27 14.38 -39.93
N ASN A 378 -4.02 14.02 -39.60
CA ASN A 378 -3.36 12.89 -40.21
C ASN A 378 -3.98 11.56 -39.76
N LEU A 379 -4.40 11.45 -38.49
CA LEU A 379 -5.16 10.30 -38.00
C LEU A 379 -6.53 10.16 -38.70
N LYS A 380 -7.27 11.28 -38.93
CA LYS A 380 -8.52 11.22 -39.67
C LYS A 380 -8.30 10.68 -41.10
N LYS A 381 -7.24 11.12 -41.79
CA LYS A 381 -6.89 10.61 -43.12
C LYS A 381 -6.52 9.14 -43.09
N PHE A 382 -5.67 8.74 -42.13
CA PHE A 382 -5.23 7.34 -41.96
C PHE A 382 -6.42 6.43 -41.67
N LEU A 383 -7.25 6.79 -40.69
CA LEU A 383 -8.37 5.95 -40.25
C LEU A 383 -9.49 5.84 -41.29
N LYS A 384 -9.69 6.90 -42.09
CA LYS A 384 -10.63 6.84 -43.24
C LYS A 384 -10.26 5.68 -44.19
N VAL A 385 -8.99 5.54 -44.53
CA VAL A 385 -8.51 4.47 -45.41
C VAL A 385 -8.50 3.12 -44.69
N TYR A 386 -8.06 3.11 -43.44
CA TYR A 386 -7.96 1.90 -42.63
C TYR A 386 -9.33 1.26 -42.37
N THR A 387 -10.36 2.06 -42.09
CA THR A 387 -11.73 1.61 -41.80
C THR A 387 -12.43 1.04 -43.01
N ILE A 388 -12.15 1.52 -44.21
CA ILE A 388 -12.71 1.01 -45.46
C ILE A 388 -12.28 -0.44 -45.72
N ASN A 389 -11.08 -0.82 -45.31
CA ASN A 389 -10.45 -2.10 -45.61
C ASN A 389 -10.65 -3.18 -44.54
N ARG A 390 -11.21 -2.85 -43.35
CA ARG A 390 -11.36 -3.77 -42.21
C ARG A 390 -12.64 -3.45 -41.45
N ASN A 391 -13.59 -4.39 -41.50
CA ASN A 391 -14.88 -4.22 -40.82
C ASN A 391 -14.86 -4.57 -39.33
N ASP A 392 -13.91 -5.41 -38.88
CA ASP A 392 -13.81 -5.86 -37.50
C ASP A 392 -12.39 -5.70 -36.98
N PHE A 393 -12.22 -5.01 -35.88
CA PHE A 393 -10.94 -4.91 -35.20
C PHE A 393 -11.15 -4.85 -33.69
N THR A 394 -10.10 -5.21 -32.98
CA THR A 394 -10.05 -5.09 -31.53
C THR A 394 -8.92 -4.15 -31.13
N LEU A 395 -9.08 -3.51 -29.99
CA LEU A 395 -8.06 -2.67 -29.43
C LEU A 395 -7.41 -3.35 -28.22
N PRO A 396 -6.08 -3.22 -28.05
CA PRO A 396 -5.38 -3.87 -26.97
C PRO A 396 -5.89 -3.53 -25.56
N ILE A 397 -6.51 -2.37 -25.40
CA ILE A 397 -7.07 -1.95 -24.10
C ILE A 397 -8.28 -2.80 -23.69
N ASN A 398 -9.00 -3.37 -24.66
CA ASN A 398 -10.12 -4.28 -24.41
C ASN A 398 -10.25 -5.30 -25.57
N VAL A 399 -9.54 -6.42 -25.44
CA VAL A 399 -9.51 -7.46 -26.49
C VAL A 399 -10.77 -8.30 -26.58
N LEU A 400 -11.66 -8.22 -25.60
CA LEU A 400 -12.94 -8.90 -25.61
C LEU A 400 -14.02 -8.10 -26.34
N LYS A 401 -13.77 -6.81 -26.59
CA LYS A 401 -14.73 -5.94 -27.27
C LYS A 401 -14.35 -5.81 -28.75
N GLN A 402 -15.25 -6.27 -29.60
CA GLN A 402 -15.13 -6.15 -31.03
C GLN A 402 -15.72 -4.81 -31.48
N PHE A 403 -14.94 -4.04 -32.23
CA PHE A 403 -15.33 -2.74 -32.76
C PHE A 403 -15.62 -2.85 -34.25
N SER A 404 -16.68 -2.18 -34.69
CA SER A 404 -17.02 -2.12 -36.12
C SER A 404 -16.10 -1.14 -36.86
N PHE A 405 -15.89 0.04 -36.29
CA PHE A 405 -14.98 1.07 -36.84
C PHE A 405 -14.67 2.13 -35.79
N ILE A 406 -13.69 2.99 -36.08
CA ILE A 406 -13.47 4.25 -35.37
C ILE A 406 -14.13 5.38 -36.17
N ASP A 407 -15.01 6.15 -35.52
CA ASP A 407 -15.62 7.32 -36.14
C ASP A 407 -14.56 8.42 -36.31
N TYR A 408 -13.85 8.34 -37.43
CA TYR A 408 -12.75 9.28 -37.72
C TYR A 408 -13.22 10.75 -37.83
N THR A 409 -14.52 11.01 -38.07
CA THR A 409 -15.06 12.37 -38.16
C THR A 409 -15.07 13.05 -36.78
N LYS A 410 -15.26 12.27 -35.72
CA LYS A 410 -15.36 12.73 -34.33
C LYS A 410 -14.04 12.66 -33.54
N ILE A 411 -12.94 12.28 -34.18
CA ILE A 411 -11.61 12.33 -33.53
C ILE A 411 -11.29 13.78 -33.19
N ARG A 412 -10.85 14.00 -31.96
CA ARG A 412 -10.42 15.32 -31.46
C ARG A 412 -9.29 15.15 -30.44
N ASP A 413 -8.52 16.17 -30.24
CA ASP A 413 -7.63 16.32 -29.09
C ASP A 413 -8.37 16.94 -27.91
N VAL A 414 -7.81 16.79 -26.73
CA VAL A 414 -8.26 17.47 -25.51
C VAL A 414 -7.36 18.68 -25.30
N ASP A 415 -7.95 19.80 -24.96
CA ASP A 415 -7.21 21.03 -24.66
C ASP A 415 -6.45 20.87 -23.34
N SER A 416 -5.26 20.35 -23.44
CA SER A 416 -4.34 20.15 -22.35
C SER A 416 -2.88 20.20 -22.84
N LYS A 417 -1.92 20.27 -21.93
CA LYS A 417 -0.50 20.38 -22.27
C LYS A 417 0.00 19.25 -23.19
N THR A 418 -0.47 18.02 -22.98
CA THR A 418 -0.04 16.81 -23.73
C THR A 418 -0.95 16.51 -24.92
N LYS A 419 -2.04 17.25 -25.10
CA LYS A 419 -3.02 17.11 -26.18
C LYS A 419 -3.39 15.65 -26.49
N PRO A 420 -3.91 14.91 -25.52
CA PRO A 420 -4.29 13.53 -25.76
C PRO A 420 -5.42 13.45 -26.77
N ILE A 421 -5.45 12.37 -27.55
CA ILE A 421 -6.36 12.20 -28.68
C ILE A 421 -7.47 11.23 -28.28
N ILE A 422 -8.73 11.64 -28.48
CA ILE A 422 -9.91 10.81 -28.26
C ILE A 422 -10.24 10.08 -29.55
N LEU A 423 -10.35 8.75 -29.46
CA LEU A 423 -10.72 7.81 -30.51
C LEU A 423 -12.13 7.26 -30.21
N PRO A 424 -13.17 7.73 -30.87
CA PRO A 424 -14.53 7.20 -30.71
C PRO A 424 -14.67 5.87 -31.47
N CYS A 425 -14.69 4.76 -30.74
CA CYS A 425 -14.83 3.42 -31.29
C CYS A 425 -16.29 3.00 -31.28
N ILE A 426 -16.80 2.58 -32.40
CA ILE A 426 -18.20 2.15 -32.56
C ILE A 426 -18.28 0.64 -32.43
N TYR A 427 -19.22 0.17 -31.63
CA TYR A 427 -19.52 -1.24 -31.39
C TYR A 427 -21.03 -1.42 -31.26
N GLU A 428 -21.52 -2.65 -31.31
CA GLU A 428 -22.92 -3.04 -31.08
C GLU A 428 -23.95 -1.93 -31.40
N SER A 429 -24.68 -2.02 -32.51
CA SER A 429 -25.79 -1.11 -32.82
C SER A 429 -25.48 0.39 -32.64
N ASN A 430 -24.26 0.82 -33.00
CA ASN A 430 -23.80 2.21 -32.94
C ASN A 430 -23.50 2.78 -31.54
N LYS A 431 -23.29 1.96 -30.52
CA LYS A 431 -22.78 2.42 -29.23
C LYS A 431 -21.35 2.95 -29.37
N ILE A 432 -21.05 4.01 -28.64
CA ILE A 432 -19.73 4.65 -28.66
C ILE A 432 -18.91 4.21 -27.44
N TYR A 433 -17.67 3.78 -27.69
CA TYR A 433 -16.67 3.50 -26.68
C TYR A 433 -15.48 4.42 -26.94
N ASN A 434 -15.32 5.43 -26.10
CA ASN A 434 -14.25 6.39 -26.27
C ASN A 434 -12.98 5.87 -25.63
N ILE A 435 -11.88 5.97 -26.35
CA ILE A 435 -10.53 5.64 -25.88
C ILE A 435 -9.67 6.88 -26.07
N MET A 436 -8.88 7.20 -25.07
CA MET A 436 -7.88 8.26 -25.13
C MET A 436 -6.50 7.65 -25.44
N LEU A 437 -5.85 8.14 -26.48
CA LEU A 437 -4.44 7.91 -26.73
C LEU A 437 -3.65 9.06 -26.10
N LYS A 438 -2.93 8.79 -25.02
CA LYS A 438 -2.05 9.74 -24.35
C LYS A 438 -0.62 9.63 -24.89
N ASN A 439 0.01 10.79 -25.10
CA ASN A 439 1.43 10.92 -25.46
C ASN A 439 2.24 11.27 -24.20
N GLU A 440 2.28 10.36 -23.26
CA GLU A 440 3.05 10.45 -22.01
C GLU A 440 3.15 9.07 -21.34
N ASP A 441 4.05 8.96 -20.36
CA ASP A 441 4.20 7.73 -19.58
C ASP A 441 3.07 7.55 -18.57
N ILE A 442 2.14 6.64 -18.85
CA ILE A 442 1.00 6.33 -17.99
C ILE A 442 1.16 5.07 -17.14
N ARG A 443 2.37 4.53 -17.01
CA ARG A 443 2.62 3.31 -16.20
C ARG A 443 2.26 3.52 -14.73
N LYS A 444 2.55 4.70 -14.18
CA LYS A 444 2.15 5.08 -12.82
C LYS A 444 0.64 5.07 -12.63
N GLU A 445 -0.09 5.68 -13.57
CA GLU A 445 -1.56 5.68 -13.54
C GLU A 445 -2.13 4.27 -13.58
N ALA A 446 -1.55 3.38 -14.39
CA ALA A 446 -1.96 1.98 -14.48
C ALA A 446 -1.75 1.21 -13.15
N ILE A 447 -0.64 1.44 -12.44
CA ILE A 447 -0.37 0.85 -11.14
C ILE A 447 -1.37 1.35 -10.10
N ILE A 448 -1.61 2.67 -10.04
CA ILE A 448 -2.60 3.25 -9.12
C ILE A 448 -4.00 2.70 -9.39
N MET A 449 -4.41 2.59 -10.66
CA MET A 449 -5.70 2.00 -11.01
C MET A 449 -5.79 0.52 -10.61
N ASN A 450 -4.72 -0.26 -10.73
CA ASN A 450 -4.69 -1.64 -10.22
C ASN A 450 -4.84 -1.69 -8.69
N ILE A 451 -4.23 -0.76 -7.96
CA ILE A 451 -4.40 -0.63 -6.50
C ILE A 451 -5.85 -0.27 -6.17
N ILE A 452 -6.47 0.66 -6.90
CA ILE A 452 -7.88 1.04 -6.71
C ILE A 452 -8.81 -0.16 -6.97
N LYS A 453 -8.53 -0.96 -8.01
CA LYS A 453 -9.26 -2.21 -8.29
C LYS A 453 -9.13 -3.20 -7.11
N LEU A 454 -7.94 -3.39 -6.57
CA LEU A 454 -7.73 -4.25 -5.40
C LEU A 454 -8.43 -3.74 -4.15
N ILE A 455 -8.42 -2.43 -3.91
CA ILE A 455 -9.18 -1.82 -2.81
C ILE A 455 -10.67 -2.16 -2.95
N ASN A 456 -11.22 -2.05 -4.15
CA ASN A 456 -12.61 -2.40 -4.42
C ASN A 456 -12.88 -3.88 -4.13
N TYR A 457 -12.01 -4.80 -4.57
CA TYR A 457 -12.12 -6.24 -4.27
C TYR A 457 -12.14 -6.49 -2.76
N PHE A 458 -11.21 -5.91 -2.00
CA PHE A 458 -11.15 -6.12 -0.55
C PHE A 458 -12.35 -5.53 0.19
N LEU A 459 -12.87 -4.39 -0.25
CA LEU A 459 -14.08 -3.80 0.33
C LEU A 459 -15.31 -4.67 0.10
N ILE A 460 -15.48 -5.21 -1.09
CA ILE A 460 -16.61 -6.08 -1.43
C ILE A 460 -16.47 -7.44 -0.75
N ASP A 461 -15.32 -8.10 -0.88
CA ASP A 461 -15.11 -9.48 -0.42
C ASP A 461 -15.02 -9.59 1.11
N GLU A 462 -14.31 -8.67 1.78
CA GLU A 462 -14.05 -8.78 3.22
C GLU A 462 -15.02 -7.96 4.09
N GLU A 463 -15.48 -6.80 3.60
CA GLU A 463 -16.35 -5.90 4.36
C GLU A 463 -17.81 -5.99 3.94
N ASN A 464 -18.11 -6.71 2.85
CA ASN A 464 -19.42 -6.67 2.20
C ASN A 464 -19.88 -5.21 2.00
N LEU A 465 -18.98 -4.38 1.48
CA LEU A 465 -19.12 -2.94 1.35
C LEU A 465 -18.87 -2.51 -0.10
N ASP A 466 -19.92 -2.31 -0.85
CA ASP A 466 -19.86 -1.71 -2.17
C ASP A 466 -19.96 -0.18 -2.06
N LEU A 467 -18.88 0.50 -2.42
CA LEU A 467 -18.79 1.96 -2.42
C LEU A 467 -18.90 2.58 -3.82
N ASN A 468 -19.38 1.85 -4.80
CA ASN A 468 -19.50 2.29 -6.19
C ASN A 468 -18.18 2.86 -6.76
N ILE A 469 -17.06 2.19 -6.48
CA ILE A 469 -15.75 2.63 -6.96
C ILE A 469 -15.68 2.41 -8.48
N VAL A 470 -15.67 3.50 -9.24
CA VAL A 470 -15.47 3.44 -10.69
C VAL A 470 -14.02 3.10 -10.98
N THR A 471 -13.83 2.06 -11.79
CA THR A 471 -12.52 1.70 -12.33
C THR A 471 -12.59 1.65 -13.85
N TYR A 472 -11.49 2.00 -14.50
CA TYR A 472 -11.38 1.99 -15.95
C TYR A 472 -10.07 1.34 -16.39
N ASN A 473 -9.98 0.96 -17.67
CA ASN A 473 -8.78 0.33 -18.17
C ASN A 473 -7.74 1.36 -18.54
N ILE A 474 -6.50 1.10 -18.14
CA ILE A 474 -5.31 1.86 -18.52
C ILE A 474 -4.30 0.84 -19.06
N LEU A 475 -3.87 1.04 -20.30
CA LEU A 475 -2.89 0.17 -20.95
C LEU A 475 -1.69 1.01 -21.39
N PRO A 476 -0.59 0.99 -20.64
CA PRO A 476 0.67 1.52 -21.12
C PRO A 476 1.15 0.71 -22.34
N ILE A 477 1.56 1.37 -23.40
CA ILE A 477 2.08 0.76 -24.61
C ILE A 477 3.61 0.79 -24.60
N SER A 478 4.14 1.95 -24.22
CA SER A 478 5.57 2.23 -24.10
C SER A 478 5.80 3.24 -22.96
N ASN A 479 7.03 3.72 -22.81
CA ASN A 479 7.37 4.82 -21.91
C ASN A 479 6.88 6.20 -22.39
N GLN A 480 6.25 6.29 -23.57
CA GLN A 480 5.75 7.54 -24.16
C GLN A 480 4.28 7.50 -24.52
N TYR A 481 3.69 6.34 -24.69
CA TYR A 481 2.31 6.20 -25.18
C TYR A 481 1.51 5.21 -24.35
N GLY A 482 0.23 5.48 -24.23
CA GLY A 482 -0.72 4.54 -23.66
C GLY A 482 -2.17 4.86 -23.99
N TYR A 483 -3.03 3.88 -23.76
CA TYR A 483 -4.48 4.00 -23.90
C TYR A 483 -5.14 4.12 -22.53
N ILE A 484 -6.16 5.00 -22.45
CA ILE A 484 -7.04 5.13 -21.30
C ILE A 484 -8.49 5.00 -21.76
N GLU A 485 -9.26 4.18 -21.09
CA GLU A 485 -10.70 4.03 -21.29
C GLU A 485 -11.45 5.24 -20.72
N PHE A 486 -12.39 5.79 -21.49
CA PHE A 486 -13.28 6.83 -21.00
C PHE A 486 -14.48 6.22 -20.27
N VAL A 487 -14.79 6.74 -19.10
CA VAL A 487 -16.01 6.39 -18.38
C VAL A 487 -17.19 7.08 -19.04
N PRO A 488 -18.19 6.34 -19.55
CA PRO A 488 -19.32 6.95 -20.27
C PRO A 488 -20.17 7.83 -19.32
N ASN A 489 -20.94 8.74 -19.89
CA ASN A 489 -21.89 9.60 -19.18
C ASN A 489 -21.29 10.35 -17.98
N SER A 490 -20.03 10.76 -18.09
CA SER A 490 -19.33 11.46 -17.01
C SER A 490 -18.79 12.82 -17.47
N LYS A 491 -18.68 13.74 -16.51
CA LYS A 491 -18.11 15.08 -16.71
C LYS A 491 -17.21 15.42 -15.53
N THR A 492 -16.23 16.33 -15.77
CA THR A 492 -15.47 16.93 -14.67
C THR A 492 -16.34 17.88 -13.87
N LEU A 493 -16.08 18.01 -12.59
CA LEU A 493 -16.80 18.97 -11.75
C LEU A 493 -16.53 20.41 -12.21
N TYR A 494 -15.36 20.67 -12.80
CA TYR A 494 -15.04 21.97 -13.40
C TYR A 494 -16.01 22.29 -14.55
N HIS A 495 -16.16 21.38 -15.50
CA HIS A 495 -17.05 21.56 -16.64
C HIS A 495 -18.50 21.81 -16.21
N ILE A 496 -19.00 21.08 -15.21
CA ILE A 496 -20.35 21.25 -14.69
C ILE A 496 -20.51 22.63 -14.05
N LYS A 497 -19.55 23.08 -13.25
CA LYS A 497 -19.63 24.30 -12.47
C LYS A 497 -19.35 25.55 -13.32
N GLU A 498 -18.22 25.56 -14.03
CA GLU A 498 -17.69 26.77 -14.67
C GLU A 498 -18.18 26.92 -16.12
N ASP A 499 -18.23 25.81 -16.89
CA ASP A 499 -18.63 25.90 -18.30
C ASP A 499 -20.15 25.87 -18.48
N LEU A 500 -20.86 25.01 -17.70
CA LEU A 500 -22.30 24.86 -17.76
C LEU A 500 -23.05 25.75 -16.75
N ASN A 501 -22.33 26.26 -15.74
CA ASN A 501 -22.89 27.02 -14.62
C ASN A 501 -24.02 26.29 -13.86
N PHE A 502 -23.87 24.97 -13.70
CA PHE A 502 -24.81 24.11 -12.99
C PHE A 502 -24.29 23.72 -11.60
N SER A 503 -25.22 23.49 -10.69
CA SER A 503 -24.92 22.65 -9.53
C SER A 503 -24.81 21.18 -9.95
N ILE A 504 -24.07 20.36 -9.20
CA ILE A 504 -23.99 18.91 -9.44
C ILE A 504 -25.40 18.29 -9.53
N GLN A 505 -26.28 18.67 -8.62
CA GLN A 505 -27.64 18.14 -8.56
C GLN A 505 -28.45 18.52 -9.81
N ASN A 506 -28.40 19.77 -10.26
CA ASN A 506 -29.13 20.22 -11.44
C ASN A 506 -28.62 19.53 -12.71
N TRP A 507 -27.28 19.35 -12.83
CA TRP A 507 -26.71 18.66 -13.97
C TRP A 507 -27.18 17.18 -14.02
N ILE A 508 -27.22 16.48 -12.87
CA ILE A 508 -27.72 15.10 -12.81
C ILE A 508 -29.20 15.03 -13.22
N ILE A 509 -30.03 15.95 -12.72
CA ILE A 509 -31.47 15.99 -13.04
C ILE A 509 -31.68 16.17 -14.55
N GLU A 510 -30.93 17.07 -15.18
CA GLU A 510 -31.07 17.32 -16.62
C GLU A 510 -30.55 16.18 -17.51
N ASN A 511 -29.72 15.31 -16.98
CA ASN A 511 -29.14 14.19 -17.73
C ASN A 511 -29.73 12.82 -17.38
N ASN A 512 -30.88 12.80 -16.66
CA ASN A 512 -31.62 11.59 -16.32
C ASN A 512 -33.14 11.83 -16.40
N ASP A 513 -33.83 11.03 -17.16
CA ASP A 513 -35.30 11.08 -17.30
C ASP A 513 -36.00 10.52 -16.05
N ASP A 514 -35.47 9.44 -15.49
CA ASP A 514 -35.95 8.79 -14.27
C ASP A 514 -34.86 8.83 -13.19
N PHE A 515 -34.93 9.76 -12.24
CA PHE A 515 -33.96 9.82 -11.15
C PHE A 515 -34.61 9.71 -9.77
N ASP A 516 -33.99 8.90 -8.90
CA ASP A 516 -34.25 8.94 -7.46
C ASP A 516 -33.15 9.76 -6.76
N ILE A 517 -33.50 10.94 -6.28
CA ILE A 517 -32.59 11.83 -5.56
C ILE A 517 -31.93 11.14 -4.34
N ASN A 518 -32.61 10.20 -3.71
CA ASN A 518 -32.06 9.46 -2.59
C ASN A 518 -30.98 8.49 -3.05
N GLN A 519 -31.19 7.82 -4.19
CA GLN A 519 -30.18 6.92 -4.78
C GLN A 519 -28.95 7.71 -5.25
N ILE A 520 -29.15 8.85 -5.88
CA ILE A 520 -28.07 9.74 -6.33
C ILE A 520 -27.24 10.21 -5.14
N ARG A 521 -27.89 10.69 -4.06
CA ARG A 521 -27.18 11.10 -2.84
C ARG A 521 -26.43 9.95 -2.19
N GLU A 522 -26.98 8.75 -2.23
CA GLU A 522 -26.31 7.55 -1.73
C GLU A 522 -25.08 7.20 -2.59
N ASN A 523 -25.18 7.29 -3.93
CA ASN A 523 -24.07 7.05 -4.85
C ASN A 523 -22.94 8.08 -4.65
N ILE A 524 -23.27 9.36 -4.54
CA ILE A 524 -22.31 10.43 -4.22
C ILE A 524 -21.63 10.14 -2.89
N CYS A 525 -22.41 9.81 -1.86
CA CYS A 525 -21.91 9.51 -0.52
C CYS A 525 -20.92 8.36 -0.51
N ARG A 526 -21.24 7.22 -1.13
CA ARG A 526 -20.42 6.01 -1.20
C ARG A 526 -19.12 6.26 -1.96
N SER A 527 -19.23 6.73 -3.19
CA SER A 527 -18.08 6.93 -4.07
C SER A 527 -17.14 8.02 -3.55
N CYS A 528 -17.69 9.11 -3.03
CA CYS A 528 -16.91 10.18 -2.39
C CYS A 528 -16.14 9.64 -1.16
N ALA A 529 -16.78 8.83 -0.30
CA ALA A 529 -16.12 8.24 0.85
C ALA A 529 -14.93 7.36 0.45
N ALA A 530 -15.11 6.54 -0.59
CA ALA A 530 -14.04 5.71 -1.13
C ALA A 530 -12.86 6.56 -1.63
N TYR A 531 -13.13 7.53 -2.51
CA TYR A 531 -12.06 8.32 -3.12
C TYR A 531 -11.38 9.29 -2.15
N CYS A 532 -12.08 9.82 -1.14
CA CYS A 532 -11.44 10.59 -0.07
C CYS A 532 -10.39 9.75 0.68
N VAL A 533 -10.71 8.50 0.99
CA VAL A 533 -9.77 7.61 1.68
C VAL A 533 -8.64 7.14 0.75
N ILE A 534 -8.96 6.78 -0.49
CA ILE A 534 -7.97 6.35 -1.49
C ILE A 534 -6.94 7.45 -1.73
N THR A 535 -7.39 8.69 -1.97
CA THR A 535 -6.49 9.82 -2.24
C THR A 535 -5.64 10.17 -1.02
N TYR A 536 -6.22 10.10 0.18
CA TYR A 536 -5.50 10.31 1.43
C TYR A 536 -4.39 9.24 1.64
N VAL A 537 -4.74 7.96 1.56
CA VAL A 537 -3.81 6.86 1.85
C VAL A 537 -2.68 6.78 0.81
N LEU A 538 -2.98 7.01 -0.46
CA LEU A 538 -1.99 6.99 -1.54
C LEU A 538 -1.27 8.33 -1.72
N GLY A 539 -1.66 9.36 -0.94
CA GLY A 539 -1.08 10.70 -1.03
C GLY A 539 -1.22 11.28 -2.43
N ILE A 540 -2.42 11.16 -3.05
CA ILE A 540 -2.68 11.64 -4.40
C ILE A 540 -2.93 13.15 -4.34
N GLY A 541 -2.03 13.92 -4.94
CA GLY A 541 -2.09 15.38 -5.03
C GLY A 541 -2.82 15.89 -6.28
N ASP A 542 -2.77 17.21 -6.47
CA ASP A 542 -3.34 17.94 -7.62
C ASP A 542 -4.84 17.70 -7.84
N ARG A 543 -5.61 17.66 -6.76
CA ARG A 543 -7.05 17.38 -6.81
C ARG A 543 -7.86 18.66 -7.04
N HIS A 544 -7.76 19.27 -8.24
CA HIS A 544 -8.65 20.33 -8.70
C HIS A 544 -9.93 19.75 -9.32
N LEU A 545 -10.91 20.61 -9.62
CA LEU A 545 -12.22 20.17 -10.10
C LEU A 545 -12.19 19.47 -11.47
N ASP A 546 -11.15 19.69 -12.29
CA ASP A 546 -10.95 18.97 -13.54
C ASP A 546 -10.43 17.55 -13.35
N ASN A 547 -9.82 17.23 -12.19
CA ASN A 547 -9.34 15.90 -11.86
C ASN A 547 -10.35 15.09 -11.03
N ILE A 548 -11.56 15.64 -10.84
CA ILE A 548 -12.69 14.98 -10.17
C ILE A 548 -13.84 14.91 -11.15
N MET A 549 -14.29 13.71 -11.45
CA MET A 549 -15.40 13.44 -12.37
C MET A 549 -16.61 12.89 -11.63
N ILE A 550 -17.76 13.06 -12.24
CA ILE A 550 -19.01 12.48 -11.77
C ILE A 550 -19.81 11.93 -12.95
N THR A 551 -20.45 10.77 -12.75
CA THR A 551 -21.38 10.20 -13.73
C THR A 551 -22.77 10.82 -13.56
N ASN A 552 -23.63 10.68 -14.59
CA ASN A 552 -25.03 11.09 -14.47
C ASN A 552 -25.83 10.30 -13.41
N GLU A 553 -25.31 9.17 -12.93
CA GLU A 553 -25.87 8.41 -11.82
C GLU A 553 -25.40 8.92 -10.45
N GLY A 554 -24.57 9.96 -10.39
CA GLY A 554 -24.05 10.55 -9.16
C GLY A 554 -22.83 9.81 -8.60
N ILE A 555 -22.09 9.04 -9.40
CA ILE A 555 -20.90 8.34 -8.93
C ILE A 555 -19.65 9.20 -9.17
N ILE A 556 -19.00 9.61 -8.09
CA ILE A 556 -17.78 10.41 -8.13
C ILE A 556 -16.56 9.49 -8.30
N PHE A 557 -15.61 9.90 -9.14
CA PHE A 557 -14.33 9.24 -9.29
C PHE A 557 -13.23 10.24 -9.68
N HIS A 558 -11.99 9.83 -9.49
CA HIS A 558 -10.84 10.67 -9.77
C HIS A 558 -10.08 10.17 -11.00
N ILE A 559 -9.47 11.10 -11.72
CA ILE A 559 -8.61 10.85 -12.87
C ILE A 559 -7.26 11.55 -12.66
N ASP A 560 -6.28 11.24 -13.50
CA ASP A 560 -4.93 11.80 -13.50
C ASP A 560 -4.19 11.60 -12.17
N PHE A 561 -3.44 10.51 -12.11
CA PHE A 561 -2.64 10.13 -10.94
C PHE A 561 -1.15 10.47 -11.13
N GLY A 562 -0.82 11.57 -11.77
CA GLY A 562 0.56 12.02 -11.99
C GLY A 562 1.27 12.42 -10.69
N TYR A 563 0.55 12.95 -9.72
CA TYR A 563 1.06 13.37 -8.41
C TYR A 563 0.59 12.42 -7.31
N ILE A 564 1.51 11.66 -6.73
CA ILE A 564 1.25 10.61 -5.74
C ILE A 564 2.28 10.63 -4.62
N LEU A 565 2.02 9.88 -3.53
CA LEU A 565 2.91 9.71 -2.37
C LEU A 565 3.28 11.06 -1.73
N GLY A 566 2.30 11.93 -1.59
CA GLY A 566 2.45 13.26 -0.95
C GLY A 566 3.12 14.31 -1.84
N LYS A 567 3.34 14.02 -3.12
CA LYS A 567 3.75 15.04 -4.09
C LYS A 567 2.52 15.81 -4.54
N ASP A 568 2.59 17.15 -4.48
CA ASP A 568 1.54 18.03 -4.94
C ASP A 568 2.18 19.30 -5.56
N PRO A 569 1.67 19.82 -6.67
CA PRO A 569 2.19 21.07 -7.24
C PRO A 569 1.89 22.29 -6.37
N LYS A 570 0.90 22.20 -5.48
CA LYS A 570 0.52 23.25 -4.53
C LYS A 570 1.17 23.01 -3.16
N ILE A 571 1.77 24.07 -2.58
CA ILE A 571 2.53 24.00 -1.32
C ILE A 571 1.63 23.67 -0.12
N MET A 572 0.35 24.04 -0.14
CA MET A 572 -0.61 23.81 0.97
C MET A 572 -1.92 23.21 0.42
N SER A 573 -1.81 22.05 -0.21
CA SER A 573 -2.99 21.31 -0.63
C SER A 573 -3.66 20.61 0.55
N PRO A 574 -5.01 20.57 0.60
CA PRO A 574 -5.71 19.77 1.59
C PRO A 574 -5.44 18.28 1.34
N GLU A 575 -5.22 17.52 2.42
CA GLU A 575 -4.98 16.07 2.36
C GLU A 575 -6.20 15.30 1.79
N ILE A 576 -7.41 15.85 1.97
CA ILE A 576 -8.67 15.30 1.47
C ILE A 576 -9.41 16.42 0.72
N ARG A 577 -9.81 16.15 -0.51
CA ARG A 577 -10.60 17.10 -1.31
C ARG A 577 -12.09 16.78 -1.19
N LEU A 578 -12.76 17.48 -0.28
CA LEU A 578 -14.21 17.45 -0.10
C LEU A 578 -14.74 18.88 -0.28
N THR A 579 -15.28 19.18 -1.48
CA THR A 579 -15.70 20.52 -1.83
C THR A 579 -17.12 20.83 -1.32
N PRO A 580 -17.46 22.11 -1.13
CA PRO A 580 -18.84 22.51 -0.75
C PRO A 580 -19.88 21.95 -1.72
N GLU A 581 -19.62 21.95 -3.02
CA GLU A 581 -20.53 21.45 -4.05
C GLU A 581 -20.85 19.96 -3.87
N ILE A 582 -19.86 19.15 -3.47
CA ILE A 582 -20.05 17.73 -3.18
C ILE A 582 -20.88 17.56 -1.89
N ILE A 583 -20.60 18.37 -0.87
CA ILE A 583 -21.37 18.34 0.41
C ILE A 583 -22.83 18.72 0.15
N ASP A 584 -23.08 19.76 -0.62
CA ASP A 584 -24.43 20.20 -0.99
C ASP A 584 -25.17 19.15 -1.81
N ALA A 585 -24.48 18.49 -2.74
CA ALA A 585 -25.03 17.38 -3.51
C ALA A 585 -25.41 16.17 -2.65
N MET A 586 -24.74 15.94 -1.49
CA MET A 586 -25.14 14.96 -0.47
C MET A 586 -26.31 15.44 0.41
N GLY A 587 -26.80 16.67 0.24
CA GLY A 587 -27.88 17.27 1.03
C GLY A 587 -27.40 18.07 2.24
N GLY A 588 -26.12 18.47 2.26
CA GLY A 588 -25.51 19.29 3.30
C GLY A 588 -24.92 18.50 4.48
N ILE A 589 -24.16 19.19 5.34
CA ILE A 589 -23.41 18.59 6.47
C ILE A 589 -24.30 17.94 7.55
N HIS A 590 -25.57 18.31 7.62
CA HIS A 590 -26.54 17.76 8.57
C HIS A 590 -27.38 16.62 7.98
N SER A 591 -27.15 16.25 6.71
CA SER A 591 -27.91 15.18 6.07
C SER A 591 -27.56 13.80 6.62
N LYS A 592 -28.50 12.86 6.53
CA LYS A 592 -28.23 11.45 6.83
C LYS A 592 -27.12 10.86 5.93
N TYR A 593 -26.94 11.39 4.72
CA TYR A 593 -25.93 10.94 3.77
C TYR A 593 -24.52 11.38 4.17
N TYR A 594 -24.37 12.58 4.72
CA TYR A 594 -23.09 13.02 5.24
C TYR A 594 -22.65 12.20 6.47
N LEU A 595 -23.59 11.75 7.31
CA LEU A 595 -23.29 10.83 8.41
C LEU A 595 -22.87 9.45 7.88
N LYS A 596 -23.55 8.92 6.86
CA LYS A 596 -23.16 7.67 6.19
C LYS A 596 -21.79 7.78 5.53
N PHE A 597 -21.48 8.92 4.88
CA PHE A 597 -20.17 9.19 4.31
C PHE A 597 -19.05 8.98 5.32
N LYS A 598 -19.18 9.48 6.54
CA LYS A 598 -18.19 9.29 7.60
C LYS A 598 -18.02 7.82 7.98
N ASP A 599 -19.11 7.08 8.11
CA ASP A 599 -19.06 5.65 8.42
C ASP A 599 -18.39 4.86 7.27
N TYR A 600 -18.79 5.10 6.03
CA TYR A 600 -18.18 4.46 4.86
C TYR A 600 -16.69 4.75 4.74
N ALA A 601 -16.28 6.01 4.94
CA ALA A 601 -14.87 6.40 4.94
C ALA A 601 -14.08 5.69 6.05
N ASN A 602 -14.61 5.59 7.27
CA ASN A 602 -13.96 4.89 8.38
C ASN A 602 -13.80 3.38 8.09
N ARG A 603 -14.84 2.73 7.56
CA ARG A 603 -14.79 1.31 7.19
C ARG A 603 -13.78 1.07 6.06
N ALA A 604 -13.81 1.93 5.02
CA ALA A 604 -12.85 1.86 3.93
C ALA A 604 -11.40 2.03 4.41
N PHE A 605 -11.14 3.01 5.29
CA PHE A 605 -9.80 3.22 5.86
C PHE A 605 -9.31 2.00 6.65
N LYS A 606 -10.16 1.41 7.49
CA LYS A 606 -9.82 0.20 8.25
C LYS A 606 -9.49 -0.98 7.33
N CYS A 607 -10.26 -1.17 6.26
CA CYS A 607 -9.99 -2.20 5.25
C CYS A 607 -8.64 -1.96 4.57
N ILE A 608 -8.40 -0.78 4.01
CA ILE A 608 -7.17 -0.44 3.31
C ILE A 608 -5.95 -0.59 4.22
N ARG A 609 -6.04 -0.16 5.49
CA ARG A 609 -4.96 -0.32 6.48
C ARG A 609 -4.57 -1.79 6.69
N ARG A 610 -5.52 -2.72 6.68
CA ARG A 610 -5.23 -4.16 6.83
C ARG A 610 -4.42 -4.74 5.68
N HIS A 611 -4.57 -4.19 4.46
CA HIS A 611 -3.88 -4.62 3.25
C HIS A 611 -2.67 -3.73 2.89
N SER A 612 -2.25 -2.84 3.80
CA SER A 612 -1.17 -1.86 3.57
C SER A 612 0.14 -2.47 3.07
N ARG A 613 0.46 -3.72 3.44
CA ARG A 613 1.67 -4.43 2.97
C ARG A 613 1.62 -4.72 1.48
N THR A 614 0.45 -5.13 0.99
CA THR A 614 0.22 -5.42 -0.43
C THR A 614 0.34 -4.14 -1.25
N PHE A 615 -0.32 -3.07 -0.82
CA PHE A 615 -0.23 -1.79 -1.50
C PHE A 615 1.19 -1.21 -1.48
N TYR A 616 1.90 -1.33 -0.35
CA TYR A 616 3.30 -0.94 -0.27
C TYR A 616 4.16 -1.65 -1.31
N LEU A 617 3.98 -2.96 -1.52
CA LEU A 617 4.75 -3.73 -2.50
C LEU A 617 4.43 -3.31 -3.94
N LEU A 618 3.15 -3.09 -4.26
CA LEU A 618 2.74 -2.61 -5.59
C LEU A 618 3.28 -1.21 -5.87
N LEU A 619 3.34 -0.35 -4.85
CA LEU A 619 3.93 1.00 -4.97
C LEU A 619 5.45 0.99 -5.18
N LEU A 620 6.15 -0.10 -4.84
CA LEU A 620 7.59 -0.23 -5.14
C LEU A 620 7.87 -0.42 -6.65
N ASP A 621 6.86 -0.73 -7.45
CA ASP A 621 6.96 -0.84 -8.91
C ASP A 621 6.86 0.53 -9.62
N LEU A 622 6.58 1.61 -8.88
CA LEU A 622 6.55 3.01 -9.37
C LEU A 622 7.96 3.57 -9.51
#